data_952621f30ea3418563a00beba8e2c8f9
#
_entry.id   952621f30ea3418563a00beba8e2c8f9
#
_cell.length_a   1.000
_cell.length_b   1.000
_cell.length_c   1.000
_cell.angle_alpha   90.00
_cell.angle_beta   90.00
_cell.angle_gamma   90.00
#
_symmetry.space_group_name_H-M   'P 1'
#
loop_
_entity.id
_entity.type
_entity.pdbx_description
1 polymer ?
#
loop_
_entity_poly.entity_id
_entity_poly.type
_entity_poly.pdbx_seq_one_letter_code
_entity_poly.pdbx_strand_id
1 'polypeptide(L)'
;MTEVVGKVNINETGFTFEENAFIKASHIHALTGLAVIADDSGLIVDALNGEPGVFSARYAGSNASDADNRDLVASKLVARGLQESTGRFSCVLCYIDSQRTLLAEGHVEGRITPDSLGQGGFGYDPMFIPNNYNQSYGELPQSVKDATSHRWQAARKLALMLDELAHDVPRPQAPCMTMLDGVCRASIYASKGEFRNLRRLLEHWVVDGESATAAYEAMLQTYLFAGFPIGIEALAVLDGVLQERGLAAATKNIEPYDAAVFRARGVKLCSSVYGSVYEKMMQRFTVISPEISLYTIVEGYGKTLSRPGLDGITRECAIVCILATLGRRSQLVSHVRGARLLGANSEQLRLCADAIVECAGPSALDLFEQVLD
;
A
#
# COMPACT_ATOMS: atom_id res chain seq x y z
N MET A 1 -15.77 -2.93 19.02
CA MET A 1 -17.06 -2.27 19.35
C MET A 1 -17.47 -2.52 20.79
N THR A 2 -17.46 -3.76 21.27
CA THR A 2 -17.83 -4.13 22.66
C THR A 2 -16.95 -3.46 23.74
N GLU A 3 -15.74 -3.06 23.41
CA GLU A 3 -14.82 -2.36 24.33
C GLU A 3 -15.18 -0.88 24.54
N VAL A 4 -15.90 -0.26 23.59
CA VAL A 4 -16.23 1.18 23.63
C VAL A 4 -17.66 1.43 24.11
N VAL A 5 -18.63 0.65 23.66
CA VAL A 5 -20.06 0.87 23.93
C VAL A 5 -20.77 -0.32 24.58
N GLY A 6 -20.07 -1.41 24.87
CA GLY A 6 -20.68 -2.64 25.38
C GLY A 6 -21.51 -3.36 24.32
N LYS A 7 -22.43 -4.22 24.76
CA LYS A 7 -23.34 -4.96 23.86
C LYS A 7 -24.53 -4.06 23.49
N VAL A 8 -24.57 -3.56 22.26
CA VAL A 8 -25.66 -2.76 21.73
C VAL A 8 -26.52 -3.62 20.82
N ASN A 9 -27.84 -3.64 21.04
CA ASN A 9 -28.77 -4.30 20.15
C ASN A 9 -29.37 -3.27 19.19
N ILE A 10 -29.04 -3.38 17.91
CA ILE A 10 -29.51 -2.46 16.87
C ILE A 10 -30.61 -3.18 16.07
N ASN A 11 -31.78 -2.59 16.00
CA ASN A 11 -32.89 -3.14 15.23
C ASN A 11 -32.72 -2.78 13.74
N GLU A 12 -32.37 -3.75 12.92
CA GLU A 12 -32.20 -3.64 11.47
C GLU A 12 -33.58 -3.69 10.79
N THR A 13 -34.15 -2.50 10.53
CA THR A 13 -35.47 -2.34 9.93
C THR A 13 -35.45 -1.98 8.45
N GLY A 14 -34.25 -1.88 7.86
CA GLY A 14 -34.07 -1.55 6.45
C GLY A 14 -34.47 -2.70 5.52
N PHE A 15 -34.86 -2.35 4.31
CA PHE A 15 -35.19 -3.28 3.23
C PHE A 15 -34.02 -3.50 2.26
N THR A 16 -32.92 -2.74 2.40
CA THR A 16 -31.70 -2.87 1.62
C THR A 16 -30.49 -2.99 2.52
N PHE A 17 -29.36 -3.48 1.98
CA PHE A 17 -28.10 -3.56 2.71
C PHE A 17 -27.60 -2.16 3.08
N GLU A 18 -27.79 -1.17 2.20
CA GLU A 18 -27.42 0.23 2.44
C GLU A 18 -28.16 0.79 3.65
N GLU A 19 -29.47 0.58 3.72
CA GLU A 19 -30.31 1.07 4.82
C GLU A 19 -29.85 0.46 6.15
N ASN A 20 -29.61 -0.86 6.19
CA ASN A 20 -29.18 -1.54 7.41
C ASN A 20 -27.76 -1.14 7.82
N ALA A 21 -26.82 -1.03 6.87
CA ALA A 21 -25.47 -0.54 7.15
C ALA A 21 -25.50 0.88 7.71
N PHE A 22 -26.33 1.76 7.12
CA PHE A 22 -26.54 3.13 7.60
C PHE A 22 -27.16 3.17 9.01
N ILE A 23 -28.21 2.39 9.27
CA ILE A 23 -28.85 2.30 10.60
C ILE A 23 -27.79 1.91 11.65
N LYS A 24 -26.98 0.89 11.36
CA LYS A 24 -25.92 0.43 12.27
C LYS A 24 -24.87 1.51 12.53
N ALA A 25 -24.34 2.12 11.47
CA ALA A 25 -23.31 3.15 11.58
C ALA A 25 -23.82 4.39 12.31
N SER A 26 -25.02 4.88 11.95
CA SER A 26 -25.65 6.06 12.55
C SER A 26 -25.91 5.88 14.04
N HIS A 27 -26.41 4.70 14.43
CA HIS A 27 -26.71 4.41 15.83
C HIS A 27 -25.44 4.47 16.70
N ILE A 28 -24.34 3.86 16.26
CA ILE A 28 -23.07 3.86 17.00
C ILE A 28 -22.43 5.25 16.97
N HIS A 29 -22.48 5.96 15.84
CA HIS A 29 -21.96 7.32 15.74
C HIS A 29 -22.69 8.27 16.70
N ALA A 30 -24.01 8.17 16.78
CA ALA A 30 -24.80 8.98 17.71
C ALA A 30 -24.48 8.71 19.18
N LEU A 31 -24.12 7.47 19.54
CA LEU A 31 -23.76 7.11 20.91
C LEU A 31 -22.32 7.53 21.28
N THR A 32 -21.41 7.57 20.32
CA THR A 32 -19.98 7.72 20.63
C THR A 32 -19.38 9.04 20.18
N GLY A 33 -19.97 9.69 19.17
CA GLY A 33 -19.39 10.83 18.48
C GLY A 33 -18.16 10.48 17.61
N LEU A 34 -17.78 9.20 17.55
CA LEU A 34 -16.62 8.75 16.79
C LEU A 34 -16.98 8.48 15.33
N ALA A 35 -15.97 8.49 14.45
CA ALA A 35 -16.11 7.94 13.12
C ALA A 35 -16.38 6.43 13.20
N VAL A 36 -17.37 5.93 12.43
CA VAL A 36 -17.85 4.56 12.50
C VAL A 36 -17.90 3.95 11.10
N ILE A 37 -17.47 2.71 10.99
CA ILE A 37 -17.76 1.85 9.82
C ILE A 37 -18.67 0.71 10.30
N ALA A 38 -19.78 0.50 9.61
CA ALA A 38 -20.63 -0.65 9.80
C ALA A 38 -20.90 -1.34 8.46
N ASP A 39 -21.08 -2.66 8.48
CA ASP A 39 -21.43 -3.44 7.29
C ASP A 39 -22.82 -4.06 7.40
N ASP A 40 -23.45 -4.24 6.25
CA ASP A 40 -24.54 -5.19 6.05
C ASP A 40 -24.27 -6.02 4.81
N SER A 41 -24.53 -7.33 4.90
CA SER A 41 -24.18 -8.23 3.80
C SER A 41 -25.02 -9.50 3.81
N GLY A 42 -25.18 -10.09 2.63
CA GLY A 42 -25.95 -11.31 2.48
C GLY A 42 -25.80 -11.98 1.14
N LEU A 43 -26.49 -13.10 1.00
CA LEU A 43 -26.63 -13.88 -0.21
C LEU A 43 -27.87 -13.43 -0.98
N ILE A 44 -27.75 -13.25 -2.27
CA ILE A 44 -28.84 -12.96 -3.21
C ILE A 44 -28.90 -14.12 -4.19
N VAL A 45 -30.04 -14.82 -4.25
CA VAL A 45 -30.27 -15.98 -5.14
C VAL A 45 -31.28 -15.60 -6.21
N ASP A 46 -30.87 -15.59 -7.46
CA ASP A 46 -31.71 -15.09 -8.55
C ASP A 46 -32.98 -15.92 -8.74
N ALA A 47 -32.85 -17.26 -8.67
CA ALA A 47 -34.02 -18.15 -8.76
C ALA A 47 -35.01 -18.01 -7.59
N LEU A 48 -34.60 -17.37 -6.50
CA LEU A 48 -35.44 -17.10 -5.34
C LEU A 48 -35.89 -15.64 -5.28
N ASN A 49 -35.86 -14.91 -6.41
CA ASN A 49 -36.22 -13.49 -6.53
C ASN A 49 -35.41 -12.60 -5.55
N GLY A 50 -34.15 -12.91 -5.33
CA GLY A 50 -33.26 -12.16 -4.45
C GLY A 50 -33.23 -12.62 -2.99
N GLU A 51 -34.09 -13.56 -2.58
CA GLU A 51 -33.99 -14.13 -1.23
C GLU A 51 -32.68 -14.93 -1.07
N PRO A 52 -32.09 -14.99 0.13
CA PRO A 52 -32.52 -14.39 1.40
C PRO A 52 -32.30 -12.88 1.52
N GLY A 53 -31.39 -12.25 0.74
CA GLY A 53 -31.13 -10.80 0.77
C GLY A 53 -30.75 -10.31 2.17
N VAL A 54 -31.36 -9.22 2.63
CA VAL A 54 -31.13 -8.63 3.97
C VAL A 54 -31.54 -9.55 5.14
N PHE A 55 -32.24 -10.63 4.86
CA PHE A 55 -32.60 -11.63 5.87
C PHE A 55 -31.60 -12.78 5.99
N SER A 56 -30.44 -12.70 5.32
CA SER A 56 -29.48 -13.79 5.24
C SER A 56 -29.10 -14.41 6.60
N ALA A 57 -28.89 -13.60 7.61
CA ALA A 57 -28.51 -14.10 8.94
C ALA A 57 -29.67 -14.77 9.72
N ARG A 58 -30.91 -14.53 9.34
CA ARG A 58 -32.13 -14.96 10.04
C ARG A 58 -33.19 -15.54 9.10
N TYR A 59 -32.77 -16.09 7.97
CA TYR A 59 -33.68 -16.52 6.90
C TYR A 59 -34.60 -17.65 7.32
N ALA A 60 -34.10 -18.61 8.11
CA ALA A 60 -34.88 -19.68 8.70
C ALA A 60 -35.48 -19.33 10.09
N GLY A 61 -35.31 -18.07 10.53
CA GLY A 61 -35.85 -17.58 11.82
C GLY A 61 -34.79 -16.84 12.64
N SER A 62 -35.22 -16.10 13.66
CA SER A 62 -34.35 -15.26 14.48
C SER A 62 -33.26 -15.99 15.26
N ASN A 63 -33.43 -17.29 15.51
CA ASN A 63 -32.47 -18.14 16.23
C ASN A 63 -31.88 -19.25 15.34
N ALA A 64 -32.05 -19.13 14.01
CA ALA A 64 -31.56 -20.13 13.06
C ALA A 64 -30.01 -20.15 13.03
N SER A 65 -29.46 -21.33 12.94
CA SER A 65 -28.05 -21.53 12.65
C SER A 65 -27.74 -21.28 11.16
N ASP A 66 -26.45 -21.13 10.83
CA ASP A 66 -26.00 -21.07 9.43
C ASP A 66 -26.46 -22.31 8.63
N ALA A 67 -26.48 -23.49 9.26
CA ALA A 67 -26.98 -24.71 8.64
C ALA A 67 -28.47 -24.61 8.33
N ASP A 68 -29.31 -24.16 9.28
CA ASP A 68 -30.76 -24.02 9.06
C ASP A 68 -31.05 -23.04 7.91
N ASN A 69 -30.30 -21.95 7.84
CA ASN A 69 -30.43 -20.97 6.77
C ASN A 69 -30.06 -21.56 5.40
N ARG A 70 -28.96 -22.37 5.33
CA ARG A 70 -28.59 -23.08 4.11
C ARG A 70 -29.63 -24.10 3.69
N ASP A 71 -30.11 -24.92 4.64
CA ASP A 71 -31.11 -25.95 4.38
C ASP A 71 -32.42 -25.36 3.82
N LEU A 72 -32.79 -24.17 4.29
CA LEU A 72 -33.97 -23.46 3.74
C LEU A 72 -33.74 -23.01 2.30
N VAL A 73 -32.56 -22.46 1.97
CA VAL A 73 -32.20 -22.12 0.58
C VAL A 73 -32.21 -23.36 -0.30
N ALA A 74 -31.54 -24.44 0.15
CA ALA A 74 -31.48 -25.71 -0.56
C ALA A 74 -32.88 -26.28 -0.86
N SER A 75 -33.74 -26.33 0.18
CA SER A 75 -35.11 -26.84 0.04
C SER A 75 -35.95 -26.05 -0.97
N LYS A 76 -35.80 -24.72 -0.99
CA LYS A 76 -36.48 -23.86 -1.95
C LYS A 76 -35.99 -24.05 -3.40
N LEU A 77 -34.71 -24.28 -3.61
CA LEU A 77 -34.13 -24.57 -4.93
C LEU A 77 -34.64 -25.94 -5.41
N VAL A 78 -34.55 -26.97 -4.57
CA VAL A 78 -35.04 -28.33 -4.89
C VAL A 78 -36.53 -28.33 -5.18
N ALA A 79 -37.35 -27.61 -4.41
CA ALA A 79 -38.80 -27.48 -4.63
C ALA A 79 -39.16 -26.84 -5.99
N ARG A 80 -38.23 -26.09 -6.58
CA ARG A 80 -38.32 -25.51 -7.94
C ARG A 80 -37.72 -26.41 -9.03
N GLY A 81 -37.21 -27.59 -8.65
CA GLY A 81 -36.54 -28.54 -9.57
C GLY A 81 -35.18 -28.08 -10.06
N LEU A 82 -34.53 -27.17 -9.31
CA LEU A 82 -33.26 -26.59 -9.72
C LEU A 82 -32.09 -27.30 -9.01
N GLN A 83 -31.04 -27.60 -9.79
CA GLN A 83 -29.78 -28.15 -9.30
C GLN A 83 -28.76 -27.03 -8.94
N GLU A 84 -28.95 -25.84 -9.48
CA GLU A 84 -28.16 -24.63 -9.18
C GLU A 84 -28.95 -23.38 -9.56
N SER A 85 -28.52 -22.24 -9.06
CA SER A 85 -28.96 -20.91 -9.43
C SER A 85 -27.79 -19.96 -9.56
N THR A 86 -27.88 -18.98 -10.44
CA THR A 86 -27.03 -17.80 -10.35
C THR A 86 -27.37 -17.00 -9.10
N GLY A 87 -26.42 -16.24 -8.61
CA GLY A 87 -26.60 -15.35 -7.49
C GLY A 87 -25.28 -14.74 -7.07
N ARG A 88 -25.30 -13.98 -6.00
CA ARG A 88 -24.13 -13.24 -5.53
C ARG A 88 -24.14 -13.05 -4.02
N PHE A 89 -22.94 -12.91 -3.47
CA PHE A 89 -22.78 -12.24 -2.19
C PHE A 89 -22.68 -10.73 -2.42
N SER A 90 -23.38 -9.97 -1.61
CA SER A 90 -23.27 -8.51 -1.56
C SER A 90 -22.89 -8.03 -0.17
N CYS A 91 -22.12 -6.96 -0.09
CA CYS A 91 -21.77 -6.25 1.14
C CYS A 91 -21.81 -4.76 0.88
N VAL A 92 -22.46 -4.03 1.78
CA VAL A 92 -22.38 -2.57 1.83
C VAL A 92 -21.69 -2.16 3.13
N LEU A 93 -20.65 -1.34 3.00
CA LEU A 93 -20.00 -0.64 4.11
C LEU A 93 -20.53 0.79 4.16
N CYS A 94 -20.99 1.21 5.33
CA CYS A 94 -21.35 2.58 5.63
C CYS A 94 -20.31 3.19 6.57
N TYR A 95 -19.65 4.26 6.14
CA TYR A 95 -18.81 5.10 6.98
C TYR A 95 -19.56 6.37 7.35
N ILE A 96 -19.54 6.75 8.61
CA ILE A 96 -20.12 7.99 9.12
C ILE A 96 -19.11 8.67 10.04
N ASP A 97 -18.86 9.95 9.81
CA ASP A 97 -18.19 10.85 10.74
C ASP A 97 -19.05 12.12 10.98
N SER A 98 -18.51 13.11 11.70
CA SER A 98 -19.22 14.37 12.02
C SER A 98 -19.58 15.22 10.78
N GLN A 99 -19.04 14.91 9.60
CA GLN A 99 -19.19 15.70 8.38
C GLN A 99 -19.77 14.92 7.21
N ARG A 100 -19.67 13.57 7.22
CA ARG A 100 -19.85 12.77 6.01
C ARG A 100 -20.52 11.43 6.29
N THR A 101 -21.22 10.98 5.27
CA THR A 101 -21.70 9.60 5.15
C THR A 101 -21.23 9.05 3.80
N LEU A 102 -20.55 7.91 3.80
CA LEU A 102 -20.09 7.23 2.59
C LEU A 102 -20.64 5.81 2.57
N LEU A 103 -21.06 5.38 1.39
CA LEU A 103 -21.52 4.02 1.14
C LEU A 103 -20.60 3.39 0.08
N ALA A 104 -20.08 2.21 0.38
CA ALA A 104 -19.25 1.44 -0.55
C ALA A 104 -19.79 0.02 -0.67
N GLU A 105 -20.16 -0.37 -1.87
CA GLU A 105 -20.69 -1.69 -2.18
C GLU A 105 -19.63 -2.56 -2.87
N GLY A 106 -19.60 -3.85 -2.48
CA GLY A 106 -18.85 -4.91 -3.15
C GLY A 106 -19.72 -6.15 -3.31
N HIS A 107 -19.59 -6.84 -4.46
CA HIS A 107 -20.32 -8.07 -4.71
C HIS A 107 -19.46 -9.08 -5.45
N VAL A 108 -19.77 -10.35 -5.25
CA VAL A 108 -19.13 -11.47 -5.94
C VAL A 108 -20.22 -12.31 -6.58
N GLU A 109 -20.19 -12.37 -7.90
CA GLU A 109 -21.10 -13.21 -8.68
C GLU A 109 -20.65 -14.66 -8.65
N GLY A 110 -21.62 -15.59 -8.67
CA GLY A 110 -21.34 -17.02 -8.63
C GLY A 110 -22.58 -17.88 -8.86
N ARG A 111 -22.41 -19.15 -8.50
CA ARG A 111 -23.48 -20.15 -8.54
C ARG A 111 -23.76 -20.66 -7.14
N ILE A 112 -25.03 -20.89 -6.85
CA ILE A 112 -25.50 -21.43 -5.59
C ILE A 112 -26.03 -22.85 -5.86
N THR A 113 -25.51 -23.83 -5.13
CA THR A 113 -25.94 -25.24 -5.20
C THR A 113 -26.73 -25.62 -3.96
N PRO A 114 -27.72 -26.53 -4.06
CA PRO A 114 -28.39 -27.09 -2.88
C PRO A 114 -27.45 -27.84 -1.96
N ASP A 115 -26.35 -28.36 -2.50
CA ASP A 115 -25.36 -29.12 -1.73
C ASP A 115 -24.41 -28.22 -0.99
N SER A 116 -24.11 -28.54 0.27
CA SER A 116 -23.06 -27.87 1.04
C SER A 116 -21.72 -28.56 0.79
N LEU A 117 -20.80 -27.87 0.10
CA LEU A 117 -19.48 -28.34 -0.31
C LEU A 117 -18.38 -27.74 0.56
N GLY A 118 -17.58 -28.59 1.23
CA GLY A 118 -16.51 -28.14 2.13
C GLY A 118 -16.98 -27.83 3.55
N GLN A 119 -16.01 -27.55 4.42
CA GLN A 119 -16.20 -27.30 5.86
C GLN A 119 -15.69 -25.91 6.26
N GLY A 120 -15.09 -25.16 5.33
CA GLY A 120 -14.50 -23.84 5.58
C GLY A 120 -15.53 -22.72 5.52
N GLY A 121 -15.12 -21.55 5.99
CA GLY A 121 -15.92 -20.34 5.93
C GLY A 121 -17.05 -20.28 6.95
N PHE A 122 -18.09 -19.50 6.66
CA PHE A 122 -19.28 -19.30 7.50
C PHE A 122 -20.51 -19.00 6.62
N GLY A 123 -21.68 -18.97 7.22
CA GLY A 123 -22.93 -18.63 6.52
C GLY A 123 -23.20 -19.57 5.34
N TYR A 124 -23.31 -18.99 4.16
CA TYR A 124 -23.61 -19.70 2.91
C TYR A 124 -22.39 -20.09 2.08
N ASP A 125 -21.17 -19.92 2.61
CA ASP A 125 -19.93 -20.26 1.88
C ASP A 125 -19.90 -21.66 1.28
N PRO A 126 -20.38 -22.72 1.98
CA PRO A 126 -20.42 -24.07 1.42
C PRO A 126 -21.33 -24.26 0.21
N MET A 127 -22.28 -23.36 -0.01
CA MET A 127 -23.23 -23.41 -1.15
C MET A 127 -22.82 -22.53 -2.31
N PHE A 128 -21.85 -21.64 -2.11
CA PHE A 128 -21.50 -20.60 -3.07
C PHE A 128 -20.21 -20.92 -3.80
N ILE A 129 -20.30 -21.07 -5.12
CA ILE A 129 -19.18 -21.28 -6.04
C ILE A 129 -18.96 -19.97 -6.80
N PRO A 130 -17.90 -19.19 -6.50
CA PRO A 130 -17.66 -17.93 -7.18
C PRO A 130 -17.31 -18.13 -8.66
N ASN A 131 -17.62 -17.17 -9.50
CA ASN A 131 -17.25 -17.20 -10.91
C ASN A 131 -15.72 -17.41 -11.07
N ASN A 132 -15.33 -18.15 -12.10
CA ASN A 132 -13.95 -18.59 -12.38
C ASN A 132 -13.38 -19.66 -11.43
N TYR A 133 -14.19 -20.22 -10.52
CA TYR A 133 -13.83 -21.37 -9.69
C TYR A 133 -14.81 -22.51 -9.89
N ASN A 134 -14.34 -23.74 -9.62
CA ASN A 134 -15.17 -24.95 -9.60
C ASN A 134 -15.39 -25.48 -8.17
N GLN A 135 -14.87 -24.79 -7.19
CA GLN A 135 -14.96 -25.12 -5.76
C GLN A 135 -15.76 -24.03 -5.04
N SER A 136 -16.48 -24.43 -4.00
CA SER A 136 -17.20 -23.48 -3.13
C SER A 136 -16.24 -22.66 -2.27
N TYR A 137 -16.71 -21.54 -1.71
CA TYR A 137 -15.95 -20.84 -0.67
C TYR A 137 -15.72 -21.66 0.59
N GLY A 138 -16.52 -22.74 0.79
CA GLY A 138 -16.29 -23.72 1.85
C GLY A 138 -15.12 -24.67 1.59
N GLU A 139 -14.67 -24.79 0.33
CA GLU A 139 -13.55 -25.63 -0.09
C GLU A 139 -12.29 -24.82 -0.42
N LEU A 140 -12.45 -23.57 -0.87
CA LEU A 140 -11.36 -22.70 -1.27
C LEU A 140 -10.50 -22.28 -0.06
N PRO A 141 -9.18 -22.11 -0.23
CA PRO A 141 -8.31 -21.55 0.80
C PRO A 141 -8.79 -20.18 1.26
N GLN A 142 -8.68 -19.90 2.56
CA GLN A 142 -9.08 -18.60 3.14
C GLN A 142 -8.42 -17.41 2.43
N SER A 143 -7.16 -17.53 2.02
CA SER A 143 -6.43 -16.49 1.28
C SER A 143 -7.08 -16.09 -0.05
N VAL A 144 -7.74 -17.04 -0.74
CA VAL A 144 -8.50 -16.74 -1.96
C VAL A 144 -9.74 -15.92 -1.63
N LYS A 145 -10.47 -16.32 -0.59
CA LYS A 145 -11.67 -15.61 -0.12
C LYS A 145 -11.32 -14.19 0.37
N ASP A 146 -10.22 -14.05 1.11
CA ASP A 146 -9.74 -12.75 1.59
C ASP A 146 -9.42 -11.78 0.46
N ALA A 147 -8.94 -12.29 -0.68
CA ALA A 147 -8.57 -11.49 -1.85
C ALA A 147 -9.74 -11.22 -2.83
N THR A 148 -10.83 -12.00 -2.76
CA THR A 148 -11.91 -11.97 -3.77
C THR A 148 -13.29 -11.65 -3.20
N SER A 149 -13.46 -11.67 -1.89
CA SER A 149 -14.79 -11.55 -1.25
C SER A 149 -15.47 -10.20 -1.48
N HIS A 150 -16.79 -10.21 -1.39
CA HIS A 150 -17.63 -9.00 -1.43
C HIS A 150 -17.21 -7.96 -0.38
N ARG A 151 -16.85 -8.39 0.85
CA ARG A 151 -16.34 -7.49 1.90
C ARG A 151 -15.01 -6.86 1.54
N TRP A 152 -14.10 -7.62 0.95
CA TRP A 152 -12.81 -7.08 0.49
C TRP A 152 -13.01 -6.01 -0.59
N GLN A 153 -13.92 -6.25 -1.57
CA GLN A 153 -14.23 -5.29 -2.62
C GLN A 153 -14.86 -4.00 -2.06
N ALA A 154 -15.83 -4.14 -1.14
CA ALA A 154 -16.45 -3.00 -0.45
C ALA A 154 -15.42 -2.20 0.37
N ALA A 155 -14.55 -2.90 1.13
CA ALA A 155 -13.51 -2.27 1.95
C ALA A 155 -12.49 -1.53 1.08
N ARG A 156 -12.06 -2.13 -0.04
CA ARG A 156 -11.16 -1.47 -1.00
C ARG A 156 -11.79 -0.21 -1.59
N LYS A 157 -13.07 -0.28 -1.97
CA LYS A 157 -13.80 0.87 -2.52
C LYS A 157 -13.96 1.98 -1.48
N LEU A 158 -14.34 1.63 -0.25
CA LEU A 158 -14.42 2.60 0.85
C LEU A 158 -13.07 3.25 1.15
N ALA A 159 -12.00 2.47 1.18
CA ALA A 159 -10.65 2.99 1.38
C ALA A 159 -10.26 4.01 0.28
N LEU A 160 -10.62 3.74 -0.98
CA LEU A 160 -10.41 4.68 -2.09
C LEU A 160 -11.21 5.97 -1.92
N MET A 161 -12.48 5.87 -1.52
CA MET A 161 -13.34 7.04 -1.28
C MET A 161 -12.83 7.89 -0.11
N LEU A 162 -12.43 7.26 0.99
CA LEU A 162 -11.83 7.96 2.14
C LEU A 162 -10.50 8.61 1.77
N ASP A 163 -9.74 7.96 0.93
CA ASP A 163 -8.47 8.43 0.42
C ASP A 163 -8.66 9.68 -0.49
N GLU A 164 -9.63 9.66 -1.40
CA GLU A 164 -10.02 10.82 -2.23
C GLU A 164 -10.47 12.01 -1.37
N LEU A 165 -11.26 11.76 -0.33
CA LEU A 165 -11.80 12.81 0.55
C LEU A 165 -10.76 13.36 1.53
N ALA A 166 -9.73 12.61 1.87
CA ALA A 166 -8.59 13.12 2.62
C ALA A 166 -7.83 14.22 1.85
N HIS A 167 -8.10 14.35 0.53
CA HIS A 167 -7.51 15.38 -0.34
C HIS A 167 -8.29 16.69 -0.39
N ASP A 168 -9.61 16.67 -0.14
CA ASP A 168 -10.47 17.87 -0.18
C ASP A 168 -10.41 18.71 1.10
N VAL A 169 -9.79 18.21 2.16
CA VAL A 169 -9.53 19.02 3.36
C VAL A 169 -8.33 19.92 3.06
N PRO A 170 -8.48 21.26 3.08
CA PRO A 170 -7.33 22.16 3.05
C PRO A 170 -6.46 21.80 4.25
N ARG A 171 -5.35 21.09 4.02
CA ARG A 171 -4.37 20.86 5.08
C ARG A 171 -3.88 22.22 5.54
N PRO A 172 -3.73 22.45 6.87
CA PRO A 172 -2.94 23.58 7.34
C PRO A 172 -1.64 23.53 6.55
N GLN A 173 -1.20 24.67 5.99
CA GLN A 173 0.01 24.75 5.18
C GLN A 173 1.09 23.97 5.91
N ALA A 174 1.43 22.79 5.39
CA ALA A 174 2.53 22.01 5.94
C ALA A 174 3.77 22.91 5.90
N PRO A 175 4.62 22.92 6.93
CA PRO A 175 5.86 23.66 6.89
C PRO A 175 6.55 23.32 5.59
N CYS A 176 7.10 24.35 4.89
CA CYS A 176 7.73 24.20 3.60
C CYS A 176 8.68 23.01 3.64
N MET A 177 8.36 21.94 2.92
CA MET A 177 9.13 20.70 2.94
C MET A 177 10.54 21.00 2.44
N THR A 178 11.53 20.69 3.25
CA THR A 178 12.93 20.90 2.84
C THR A 178 13.30 19.96 1.70
N MET A 179 14.33 20.30 0.95
CA MET A 179 14.83 19.47 -0.14
C MET A 179 15.17 18.05 0.36
N LEU A 180 15.86 17.95 1.49
CA LEU A 180 16.24 16.68 2.09
C LEU A 180 15.02 15.83 2.48
N ASP A 181 14.02 16.42 3.14
CA ASP A 181 12.80 15.73 3.56
C ASP A 181 12.01 15.21 2.35
N GLY A 182 11.84 16.04 1.32
CA GLY A 182 11.19 15.63 0.06
C GLY A 182 11.90 14.47 -0.62
N VAL A 183 13.23 14.52 -0.74
CA VAL A 183 14.05 13.45 -1.32
C VAL A 183 13.94 12.15 -0.52
N CYS A 184 14.01 12.21 0.82
CA CYS A 184 13.91 11.03 1.67
C CYS A 184 12.54 10.35 1.55
N ARG A 185 11.46 11.09 1.68
CA ARG A 185 10.08 10.58 1.58
C ARG A 185 9.78 10.01 0.19
N ALA A 186 10.17 10.73 -0.88
CA ALA A 186 10.00 10.26 -2.25
C ALA A 186 10.74 8.93 -2.48
N SER A 187 11.96 8.80 -1.97
CA SER A 187 12.77 7.58 -2.08
C SER A 187 12.16 6.40 -1.32
N ILE A 188 11.52 6.64 -0.16
CA ILE A 188 10.79 5.61 0.60
C ILE A 188 9.58 5.12 -0.21
N TYR A 189 8.69 6.02 -0.63
CA TYR A 189 7.51 5.62 -1.38
C TYR A 189 7.84 4.92 -2.70
N ALA A 190 8.85 5.42 -3.42
CA ALA A 190 9.34 4.76 -4.62
C ALA A 190 9.83 3.34 -4.32
N SER A 191 10.72 3.16 -3.33
CA SER A 191 11.30 1.84 -3.02
C SER A 191 10.28 0.79 -2.55
N LYS A 192 9.14 1.24 -1.99
CA LYS A 192 7.99 0.38 -1.61
C LYS A 192 7.05 0.08 -2.78
N GLY A 193 7.18 0.77 -3.92
CA GLY A 193 6.19 0.71 -5.00
C GLY A 193 4.86 1.40 -4.65
N GLU A 194 4.87 2.30 -3.67
CA GLU A 194 3.69 3.09 -3.27
C GLU A 194 3.52 4.32 -4.17
N PHE A 195 3.35 4.08 -5.47
CA PHE A 195 3.37 5.13 -6.51
C PHE A 195 2.26 6.17 -6.38
N ARG A 196 1.13 5.83 -5.75
CA ARG A 196 0.09 6.80 -5.43
C ARG A 196 0.55 7.81 -4.38
N ASN A 197 1.18 7.34 -3.29
CA ASN A 197 1.72 8.21 -2.26
C ASN A 197 2.90 9.02 -2.79
N LEU A 198 3.74 8.42 -3.65
CA LEU A 198 4.81 9.11 -4.35
C LEU A 198 4.26 10.27 -5.19
N ARG A 199 3.22 10.03 -6.03
CA ARG A 199 2.61 11.06 -6.85
C ARG A 199 2.12 12.25 -6.02
N ARG A 200 1.39 11.99 -4.94
CA ARG A 200 0.89 13.01 -4.03
C ARG A 200 1.99 13.85 -3.42
N LEU A 201 3.04 13.20 -2.95
CA LEU A 201 4.20 13.89 -2.40
C LEU A 201 4.83 14.81 -3.47
N LEU A 202 5.06 14.30 -4.68
CA LEU A 202 5.66 15.04 -5.77
C LEU A 202 4.77 16.23 -6.21
N GLU A 203 3.46 16.04 -6.27
CA GLU A 203 2.49 17.12 -6.54
C GLU A 203 2.52 18.22 -5.47
N HIS A 204 2.96 17.94 -4.27
CA HIS A 204 3.07 18.93 -3.21
C HIS A 204 4.47 19.56 -3.14
N TRP A 205 5.50 18.76 -3.29
CA TRP A 205 6.88 19.15 -3.07
C TRP A 205 7.57 19.76 -4.31
N VAL A 206 7.29 19.24 -5.51
CA VAL A 206 7.98 19.65 -6.74
C VAL A 206 7.31 20.93 -7.30
N VAL A 207 7.84 22.08 -6.93
CA VAL A 207 7.25 23.40 -7.25
C VAL A 207 8.07 24.24 -8.22
N ASP A 208 9.34 23.86 -8.45
CA ASP A 208 10.30 24.57 -9.29
C ASP A 208 11.30 23.62 -9.96
N GLY A 209 12.23 24.18 -10.73
CA GLY A 209 13.26 23.40 -11.44
C GLY A 209 14.30 22.74 -10.51
N GLU A 210 14.52 23.29 -9.32
CA GLU A 210 15.47 22.73 -8.35
C GLU A 210 14.87 21.47 -7.72
N SER A 211 13.65 21.54 -7.19
CA SER A 211 12.91 20.39 -6.65
C SER A 211 12.62 19.33 -7.71
N ALA A 212 12.33 19.73 -8.96
CA ALA A 212 12.19 18.83 -10.09
C ALA A 212 13.47 18.03 -10.36
N THR A 213 14.63 18.72 -10.30
CA THR A 213 15.92 18.09 -10.50
C THR A 213 16.28 17.14 -9.38
N ALA A 214 16.04 17.54 -8.14
CA ALA A 214 16.27 16.69 -6.97
C ALA A 214 15.39 15.45 -6.98
N ALA A 215 14.11 15.61 -7.30
CA ALA A 215 13.18 14.48 -7.45
C ALA A 215 13.63 13.51 -8.55
N TYR A 216 14.06 14.03 -9.70
CA TYR A 216 14.57 13.19 -10.80
C TYR A 216 15.78 12.36 -10.37
N GLU A 217 16.76 12.96 -9.72
CA GLU A 217 17.97 12.26 -9.26
C GLU A 217 17.67 11.24 -8.15
N ALA A 218 16.71 11.54 -7.24
CA ALA A 218 16.25 10.62 -6.21
C ALA A 218 15.53 9.39 -6.81
N MET A 219 14.63 9.61 -7.77
CA MET A 219 13.93 8.51 -8.45
C MET A 219 14.90 7.68 -9.31
N LEU A 220 15.82 8.36 -10.01
CA LEU A 220 16.80 7.66 -10.82
C LEU A 220 17.70 6.74 -9.96
N GLN A 221 18.26 7.22 -8.85
CA GLN A 221 19.15 6.37 -8.02
C GLN A 221 18.44 5.19 -7.35
N THR A 222 17.10 5.24 -7.21
CA THR A 222 16.31 4.17 -6.57
C THR A 222 16.49 2.82 -7.27
N TYR A 223 16.72 2.79 -8.60
CA TYR A 223 16.93 1.52 -9.32
C TYR A 223 18.12 0.70 -8.80
N LEU A 224 19.15 1.35 -8.24
CA LEU A 224 20.32 0.67 -7.70
C LEU A 224 19.98 -0.22 -6.48
N PHE A 225 18.94 0.12 -5.75
CA PHE A 225 18.57 -0.52 -4.48
C PHE A 225 17.29 -1.33 -4.58
N ALA A 226 16.31 -0.86 -5.35
CA ALA A 226 14.99 -1.46 -5.51
C ALA A 226 14.76 -2.13 -6.88
N GLY A 227 15.72 -2.02 -7.80
CA GLY A 227 15.68 -2.63 -9.13
C GLY A 227 15.07 -1.73 -10.22
N PHE A 228 15.35 -2.10 -11.49
CA PHE A 228 14.91 -1.33 -12.66
C PHE A 228 13.39 -1.13 -12.74
N PRO A 229 12.53 -2.15 -12.50
CA PRO A 229 11.08 -1.95 -12.60
C PRO A 229 10.58 -0.83 -11.70
N ILE A 230 11.00 -0.81 -10.45
CA ILE A 230 10.65 0.22 -9.47
C ILE A 230 11.16 1.62 -9.91
N GLY A 231 12.41 1.69 -10.38
CA GLY A 231 12.97 2.95 -10.87
C GLY A 231 12.23 3.50 -12.09
N ILE A 232 11.83 2.65 -13.02
CA ILE A 232 11.07 3.03 -14.22
C ILE A 232 9.69 3.57 -13.83
N GLU A 233 8.96 2.89 -12.96
CA GLU A 233 7.64 3.31 -12.51
C GLU A 233 7.69 4.62 -11.70
N ALA A 234 8.67 4.76 -10.82
CA ALA A 234 8.87 6.00 -10.05
C ALA A 234 9.17 7.20 -10.97
N LEU A 235 10.02 7.01 -11.98
CA LEU A 235 10.32 8.03 -12.97
C LEU A 235 9.10 8.38 -13.86
N ALA A 236 8.26 7.39 -14.19
CA ALA A 236 7.02 7.63 -14.94
C ALA A 236 6.02 8.48 -14.15
N VAL A 237 5.89 8.21 -12.83
CA VAL A 237 5.06 9.04 -11.94
C VAL A 237 5.59 10.50 -11.90
N LEU A 238 6.88 10.67 -11.73
CA LEU A 238 7.49 11.99 -11.74
C LEU A 238 7.29 12.71 -13.09
N ASP A 239 7.50 12.03 -14.20
CA ASP A 239 7.34 12.62 -15.54
C ASP A 239 5.92 13.16 -15.74
N GLY A 240 4.88 12.43 -15.29
CA GLY A 240 3.50 12.90 -15.30
C GLY A 240 3.32 14.21 -14.51
N VAL A 241 3.85 14.29 -13.29
CA VAL A 241 3.79 15.50 -12.45
C VAL A 241 4.53 16.67 -13.10
N LEU A 242 5.71 16.43 -13.69
CA LEU A 242 6.48 17.48 -14.38
C LEU A 242 5.76 18.02 -15.60
N GLN A 243 5.15 17.15 -16.42
CA GLN A 243 4.38 17.56 -17.59
C GLN A 243 3.17 18.42 -17.19
N GLU A 244 2.40 18.01 -16.19
CA GLU A 244 1.24 18.77 -15.70
C GLU A 244 1.62 20.16 -15.16
N ARG A 245 2.83 20.33 -14.65
CA ARG A 245 3.34 21.58 -14.09
C ARG A 245 4.18 22.42 -15.07
N GLY A 246 4.47 21.88 -16.24
CA GLY A 246 5.36 22.56 -17.21
C GLY A 246 6.80 22.69 -16.72
N LEU A 247 7.24 21.78 -15.84
CA LEU A 247 8.58 21.75 -15.25
C LEU A 247 9.49 20.75 -15.96
N ALA A 248 10.80 20.95 -15.84
CA ALA A 248 11.81 20.01 -16.33
C ALA A 248 12.96 19.88 -15.33
N ALA A 249 13.48 18.66 -15.18
CA ALA A 249 14.70 18.41 -14.42
C ALA A 249 15.93 18.81 -15.25
N ALA A 250 16.80 19.66 -14.71
CA ALA A 250 17.98 20.16 -15.40
C ALA A 250 18.98 19.05 -15.76
N THR A 251 18.96 17.94 -15.01
CA THR A 251 19.87 16.79 -15.21
C THR A 251 19.25 15.67 -16.05
N LYS A 252 18.03 15.85 -16.60
CA LYS A 252 17.37 14.88 -17.48
C LYS A 252 18.05 14.82 -18.85
N ASN A 253 19.26 14.25 -18.87
CA ASN A 253 20.05 14.04 -20.08
C ASN A 253 20.84 12.73 -19.99
N ILE A 254 21.27 12.24 -21.15
CA ILE A 254 22.16 11.09 -21.25
C ILE A 254 23.61 11.62 -21.40
N GLU A 255 24.43 11.36 -20.39
CA GLU A 255 25.87 11.56 -20.51
C GLU A 255 26.45 10.47 -21.45
N PRO A 256 27.37 10.81 -22.37
CA PRO A 256 28.05 9.81 -23.19
C PRO A 256 28.71 8.75 -22.31
N TYR A 257 28.56 7.49 -22.69
CA TYR A 257 29.10 6.39 -21.90
C TYR A 257 30.63 6.35 -22.03
N ASP A 258 31.32 6.66 -20.94
CA ASP A 258 32.78 6.53 -20.81
C ASP A 258 33.13 5.81 -19.52
N ALA A 259 33.45 4.54 -19.65
CA ALA A 259 33.75 3.67 -18.51
C ALA A 259 34.97 4.14 -17.70
N ALA A 260 35.96 4.79 -18.33
CA ALA A 260 37.13 5.28 -17.64
C ALA A 260 36.79 6.51 -16.77
N VAL A 261 36.00 7.44 -17.30
CA VAL A 261 35.49 8.62 -16.57
C VAL A 261 34.61 8.16 -15.41
N PHE A 262 33.69 7.26 -15.66
CA PHE A 262 32.79 6.73 -14.61
C PHE A 262 33.60 6.01 -13.53
N ARG A 263 34.58 5.20 -13.93
CA ARG A 263 35.44 4.51 -12.94
C ARG A 263 36.20 5.51 -12.07
N ALA A 264 36.79 6.55 -12.64
CA ALA A 264 37.55 7.56 -11.89
C ALA A 264 36.63 8.28 -10.87
N ARG A 265 35.44 8.72 -11.29
CA ARG A 265 34.42 9.34 -10.41
C ARG A 265 33.92 8.37 -9.35
N GLY A 266 33.68 7.13 -9.74
CA GLY A 266 33.18 6.08 -8.86
C GLY A 266 34.14 5.73 -7.75
N VAL A 267 35.42 5.55 -8.08
CA VAL A 267 36.49 5.31 -7.07
C VAL A 267 36.54 6.48 -6.09
N LYS A 268 36.58 7.72 -6.58
CA LYS A 268 36.61 8.92 -5.74
C LYS A 268 35.43 9.00 -4.78
N LEU A 269 34.20 8.83 -5.27
CA LEU A 269 33.00 8.95 -4.43
C LEU A 269 32.90 7.75 -3.47
N CYS A 270 33.04 6.52 -3.97
CA CYS A 270 32.94 5.32 -3.15
C CYS A 270 33.97 5.31 -2.02
N SER A 271 35.23 5.70 -2.30
CA SER A 271 36.25 5.81 -1.25
C SER A 271 35.93 6.88 -0.20
N SER A 272 35.23 7.96 -0.58
CA SER A 272 34.80 8.99 0.38
C SER A 272 33.66 8.44 1.28
N VAL A 273 32.73 7.66 0.74
CA VAL A 273 31.61 7.05 1.49
C VAL A 273 32.10 5.97 2.45
N TYR A 274 33.00 5.11 2.02
CA TYR A 274 33.46 3.98 2.83
C TYR A 274 34.73 4.27 3.67
N GLY A 275 35.47 5.33 3.35
CA GLY A 275 36.67 5.74 4.08
C GLY A 275 37.72 4.62 4.20
N SER A 276 38.19 4.38 5.41
CA SER A 276 39.26 3.39 5.69
C SER A 276 38.86 1.93 5.38
N VAL A 277 37.60 1.61 5.18
CA VAL A 277 37.16 0.24 4.88
C VAL A 277 37.01 -0.03 3.37
N TYR A 278 37.16 1.00 2.52
CA TYR A 278 36.98 0.93 1.08
C TYR A 278 37.78 -0.22 0.42
N GLU A 279 39.08 -0.26 0.62
CA GLU A 279 39.96 -1.27 -0.01
C GLU A 279 39.54 -2.70 0.38
N LYS A 280 39.32 -2.93 1.67
CA LYS A 280 38.89 -4.24 2.18
C LYS A 280 37.53 -4.66 1.62
N MET A 281 36.58 -3.72 1.49
CA MET A 281 35.28 -3.95 0.90
C MET A 281 35.44 -4.33 -0.58
N MET A 282 36.18 -3.58 -1.36
CA MET A 282 36.39 -3.82 -2.78
C MET A 282 37.08 -5.17 -3.05
N GLN A 283 38.11 -5.53 -2.24
CA GLN A 283 38.71 -6.86 -2.30
C GLN A 283 37.67 -7.97 -2.06
N ARG A 284 36.82 -7.82 -1.05
CA ARG A 284 35.77 -8.78 -0.77
C ARG A 284 34.75 -8.88 -1.91
N PHE A 285 34.35 -7.77 -2.50
CA PHE A 285 33.40 -7.76 -3.65
C PHE A 285 34.05 -8.45 -4.85
N THR A 286 35.32 -8.22 -5.14
CA THR A 286 36.06 -8.87 -6.23
C THR A 286 36.15 -10.38 -6.05
N VAL A 287 36.30 -10.86 -4.81
CA VAL A 287 36.30 -12.31 -4.51
C VAL A 287 34.90 -12.92 -4.70
N ILE A 288 33.85 -12.20 -4.33
CA ILE A 288 32.44 -12.67 -4.48
C ILE A 288 32.05 -12.68 -5.96
N SER A 289 32.27 -11.57 -6.66
CA SER A 289 32.03 -11.38 -8.10
C SER A 289 32.82 -10.17 -8.61
N PRO A 290 33.76 -10.40 -9.53
CA PRO A 290 34.49 -9.31 -10.19
C PRO A 290 33.56 -8.34 -10.91
N GLU A 291 32.44 -8.86 -11.48
CA GLU A 291 31.43 -8.07 -12.18
C GLU A 291 30.70 -7.12 -11.23
N ILE A 292 30.22 -7.62 -10.09
CA ILE A 292 29.57 -6.79 -9.06
C ILE A 292 30.53 -5.74 -8.51
N SER A 293 31.80 -6.08 -8.32
CA SER A 293 32.83 -5.13 -7.92
C SER A 293 32.97 -4.00 -8.96
N LEU A 294 33.03 -4.36 -10.24
CA LEU A 294 33.12 -3.40 -11.35
C LEU A 294 31.87 -2.55 -11.45
N TYR A 295 30.67 -3.17 -11.44
CA TYR A 295 29.39 -2.47 -11.59
C TYR A 295 29.11 -1.53 -10.42
N THR A 296 29.49 -1.89 -9.20
CA THR A 296 29.40 -1.00 -8.05
C THR A 296 30.14 0.31 -8.30
N ILE A 297 31.38 0.23 -8.84
CA ILE A 297 32.20 1.42 -9.08
C ILE A 297 31.73 2.17 -10.33
N VAL A 298 31.53 1.49 -11.46
CA VAL A 298 31.28 2.16 -12.75
C VAL A 298 29.83 2.61 -12.86
N GLU A 299 28.89 1.69 -12.67
CA GLU A 299 27.45 1.98 -12.87
C GLU A 299 26.83 2.63 -11.62
N GLY A 300 27.15 2.12 -10.43
CA GLY A 300 26.61 2.64 -9.16
C GLY A 300 27.19 4.01 -8.84
N TYR A 301 28.41 4.04 -8.33
CA TYR A 301 29.03 5.27 -7.84
C TYR A 301 29.43 6.22 -8.98
N GLY A 302 29.97 5.71 -10.08
CA GLY A 302 30.52 6.52 -11.17
C GLY A 302 29.48 7.13 -12.09
N LYS A 303 28.50 6.37 -12.53
CA LYS A 303 27.51 6.82 -13.50
C LYS A 303 26.26 7.40 -12.84
N THR A 304 25.81 6.81 -11.73
CA THR A 304 24.53 7.19 -11.11
C THR A 304 24.72 8.12 -9.93
N LEU A 305 25.46 7.69 -8.88
CA LEU A 305 25.54 8.44 -7.63
C LEU A 305 26.44 9.69 -7.70
N SER A 306 27.33 9.79 -8.69
CA SER A 306 28.17 10.97 -8.91
C SER A 306 27.55 12.02 -9.84
N ARG A 307 26.30 11.84 -10.29
CA ARG A 307 25.59 12.80 -11.12
C ARG A 307 25.36 14.12 -10.37
N PRO A 308 25.30 15.25 -11.08
CA PRO A 308 24.88 16.53 -10.48
C PRO A 308 23.40 16.48 -10.07
N GLY A 309 22.92 17.52 -9.41
CA GLY A 309 21.51 17.70 -9.05
C GLY A 309 21.14 17.28 -7.63
N LEU A 310 21.95 16.42 -6.98
CA LEU A 310 21.91 16.18 -5.53
C LEU A 310 23.34 16.15 -4.98
N ASP A 311 23.55 16.72 -3.82
CA ASP A 311 24.80 16.58 -3.07
C ASP A 311 24.96 15.19 -2.46
N GLY A 312 26.20 14.84 -2.06
CA GLY A 312 26.52 13.50 -1.55
C GLY A 312 25.80 13.17 -0.25
N ILE A 313 25.56 14.14 0.63
CA ILE A 313 24.87 13.92 1.91
C ILE A 313 23.41 13.58 1.65
N THR A 314 22.74 14.37 0.82
CA THR A 314 21.33 14.15 0.44
C THR A 314 21.15 12.79 -0.24
N ARG A 315 22.08 12.38 -1.12
CA ARG A 315 22.05 11.04 -1.74
C ARG A 315 22.19 9.93 -0.71
N GLU A 316 23.15 10.02 0.21
CA GLU A 316 23.33 9.01 1.24
C GLU A 316 22.14 8.94 2.21
N CYS A 317 21.54 10.08 2.58
CA CYS A 317 20.31 10.09 3.38
C CYS A 317 19.15 9.38 2.67
N ALA A 318 18.97 9.62 1.37
CA ALA A 318 17.96 8.90 0.57
C ALA A 318 18.25 7.38 0.54
N ILE A 319 19.52 6.98 0.36
CA ILE A 319 19.92 5.56 0.38
C ILE A 319 19.64 4.93 1.74
N VAL A 320 19.98 5.63 2.83
CA VAL A 320 19.68 5.19 4.20
C VAL A 320 18.18 4.93 4.36
N CYS A 321 17.33 5.85 3.91
CA CYS A 321 15.88 5.69 3.95
C CYS A 321 15.40 4.47 3.14
N ILE A 322 15.91 4.28 1.92
CA ILE A 322 15.59 3.11 1.08
C ILE A 322 16.01 1.80 1.78
N LEU A 323 17.24 1.74 2.30
CA LEU A 323 17.79 0.52 2.92
C LEU A 323 17.08 0.15 4.24
N ALA A 324 16.69 1.14 5.05
CA ALA A 324 15.86 0.93 6.23
C ALA A 324 14.50 0.35 5.84
N THR A 325 13.86 0.95 4.84
CA THR A 325 12.55 0.52 4.29
C THR A 325 12.59 -0.91 3.75
N LEU A 326 13.65 -1.27 3.04
CA LEU A 326 13.83 -2.61 2.45
C LEU A 326 14.43 -3.64 3.43
N GLY A 327 14.68 -3.29 4.68
CA GLY A 327 15.22 -4.18 5.70
C GLY A 327 16.67 -4.64 5.45
N ARG A 328 17.50 -3.85 4.74
CA ARG A 328 18.87 -4.21 4.34
C ARG A 328 19.91 -3.81 5.38
N ARG A 329 19.84 -4.42 6.57
CA ARG A 329 20.66 -4.04 7.76
C ARG A 329 22.14 -3.84 7.47
N SER A 330 22.81 -4.80 6.81
CA SER A 330 24.28 -4.73 6.60
C SER A 330 24.70 -3.55 5.72
N GLN A 331 23.89 -3.23 4.71
CA GLN A 331 24.13 -2.09 3.83
C GLN A 331 23.74 -0.79 4.55
N LEU A 332 22.65 -0.78 5.31
CA LEU A 332 22.21 0.36 6.09
C LEU A 332 23.32 0.86 7.04
N VAL A 333 23.98 -0.04 7.79
CA VAL A 333 25.14 0.29 8.65
C VAL A 333 26.21 1.03 7.85
N SER A 334 26.52 0.53 6.66
CA SER A 334 27.57 1.12 5.81
C SER A 334 27.20 2.51 5.32
N HIS A 335 25.96 2.71 4.90
CA HIS A 335 25.49 3.99 4.35
C HIS A 335 25.19 5.03 5.44
N VAL A 336 24.74 4.65 6.64
CA VAL A 336 24.68 5.58 7.80
C VAL A 336 26.06 6.10 8.14
N ARG A 337 27.07 5.21 8.15
CA ARG A 337 28.47 5.62 8.35
C ARG A 337 28.94 6.50 7.19
N GLY A 338 28.62 6.16 5.96
CA GLY A 338 28.93 6.94 4.75
C GLY A 338 28.37 8.36 4.80
N ALA A 339 27.10 8.51 5.16
CA ALA A 339 26.47 9.81 5.34
C ALA A 339 27.24 10.66 6.38
N ARG A 340 27.60 10.07 7.54
CA ARG A 340 28.41 10.75 8.57
C ARG A 340 29.81 11.13 8.04
N LEU A 341 30.47 10.27 7.27
CA LEU A 341 31.78 10.55 6.69
C LEU A 341 31.73 11.69 5.66
N LEU A 342 30.62 11.83 4.95
CA LEU A 342 30.39 12.95 4.05
C LEU A 342 29.97 14.24 4.78
N GLY A 343 29.72 14.19 6.08
CA GLY A 343 29.40 15.35 6.93
C GLY A 343 27.94 15.48 7.32
N ALA A 344 27.10 14.44 7.16
CA ALA A 344 25.72 14.48 7.65
C ALA A 344 25.69 14.70 9.16
N ASN A 345 24.93 15.71 9.58
CA ASN A 345 24.76 16.06 10.98
C ASN A 345 23.56 15.34 11.63
N SER A 346 23.43 15.48 12.95
CA SER A 346 22.36 14.81 13.70
C SER A 346 20.95 15.28 13.30
N GLU A 347 20.79 16.51 12.84
CA GLU A 347 19.49 17.03 12.38
C GLU A 347 19.06 16.36 11.07
N GLN A 348 19.99 16.19 10.13
CA GLN A 348 19.73 15.50 8.86
C GLN A 348 19.38 14.02 9.08
N LEU A 349 20.09 13.33 10.00
CA LEU A 349 19.76 11.95 10.36
C LEU A 349 18.41 11.85 11.10
N ARG A 350 18.03 12.85 11.88
CA ARG A 350 16.69 12.91 12.48
C ARG A 350 15.60 13.09 11.42
N LEU A 351 15.81 13.93 10.42
CA LEU A 351 14.88 14.03 9.27
C LEU A 351 14.72 12.70 8.54
N CYS A 352 15.79 11.90 8.42
CA CYS A 352 15.66 10.53 7.91
C CYS A 352 14.76 9.67 8.82
N ALA A 353 14.92 9.73 10.14
CA ALA A 353 14.09 8.98 11.09
C ALA A 353 12.62 9.39 10.99
N ASP A 354 12.33 10.70 10.93
CA ASP A 354 10.99 11.24 10.78
C ASP A 354 10.34 10.77 9.47
N ALA A 355 11.06 10.82 8.36
CA ALA A 355 10.60 10.30 7.08
C ALA A 355 10.35 8.78 7.12
N ILE A 356 11.25 8.01 7.75
CA ILE A 356 11.13 6.55 7.88
C ILE A 356 9.90 6.18 8.70
N VAL A 357 9.69 6.77 9.87
CA VAL A 357 8.56 6.41 10.73
C VAL A 357 7.22 6.74 10.06
N GLU A 358 7.12 7.88 9.39
CA GLU A 358 5.88 8.31 8.75
C GLU A 358 5.56 7.56 7.45
N CYS A 359 6.57 7.24 6.63
CA CYS A 359 6.37 6.68 5.30
C CYS A 359 6.64 5.16 5.22
N ALA A 360 7.51 4.60 6.09
CA ALA A 360 7.84 3.17 6.09
C ALA A 360 7.33 2.43 7.32
N GLY A 361 7.07 3.14 8.41
CA GLY A 361 6.51 2.60 9.64
C GLY A 361 7.54 2.22 10.71
N PRO A 362 7.06 1.80 11.91
CA PRO A 362 7.91 1.62 13.09
C PRO A 362 8.99 0.55 12.93
N SER A 363 8.72 -0.55 12.23
CA SER A 363 9.73 -1.61 12.05
C SER A 363 10.96 -1.17 11.25
N ALA A 364 10.79 -0.23 10.30
CA ALA A 364 11.89 0.35 9.55
C ALA A 364 12.66 1.35 10.41
N LEU A 365 11.96 2.09 11.28
CA LEU A 365 12.58 3.00 12.25
C LEU A 365 13.41 2.22 13.26
N ASP A 366 12.88 1.15 13.87
CA ASP A 366 13.60 0.29 14.81
C ASP A 366 14.91 -0.22 14.21
N LEU A 367 14.87 -0.62 12.93
CA LEU A 367 16.08 -1.06 12.22
C LEU A 367 17.08 0.08 12.03
N PHE A 368 16.61 1.29 11.73
CA PHE A 368 17.46 2.46 11.54
C PHE A 368 18.09 2.89 12.87
N GLU A 369 17.33 2.97 13.95
CA GLU A 369 17.84 3.33 15.29
C GLU A 369 18.90 2.37 15.80
N GLN A 370 18.73 1.05 15.58
CA GLN A 370 19.74 0.03 15.94
C GLN A 370 21.09 0.19 15.23
N VAL A 371 21.19 1.01 14.20
CA VAL A 371 22.45 1.25 13.47
C VAL A 371 22.94 2.68 13.60
N LEU A 372 22.20 3.56 14.28
CA LEU A 372 22.65 4.92 14.59
C LEU A 372 23.69 4.96 15.72
N ASP A 373 23.62 4.01 16.66
CA ASP A 373 24.57 3.84 17.76
C ASP A 373 25.89 3.21 17.24
#